data_e885e9f2febcd4094e3a1e0485c2a6f3
#
_entry.id   e885e9f2febcd4094e3a1e0485c2a6f3
#
_cell.length_a   1.000
_cell.length_b   1.000
_cell.length_c   1.000
_cell.angle_alpha   90.00
_cell.angle_beta   90.00
_cell.angle_gamma   90.00
#
_symmetry.space_group_name_H-M   'P 1'
#
loop_
_entity.id
_entity.type
_entity.pdbx_description
1 polymer ?
#
loop_
_entity_poly.entity_id
_entity_poly.type
_entity_poly.pdbx_seq_one_letter_code
_entity_poly.pdbx_strand_id
1 'polypeptide(L)'
;TLLASSAASDVYKRQLLASAGYANVKVHAAPRVGIISLGTELVAPGELPARGQIRDSNSSALMAEALDAGAEPVFYGIAPDDEQAIAELVHRAVQECDFVITSGGASAGDYDYVTALVRREGEVLFDRISMRPGKAITFGLLGGKPYLGLSGNPAAAYVGFEMLARPAIRKMRGFAEVARPVQRAVLTHSVKKRQDRRFYDRATVARDIETGELMVTEAKSQNSALLGTMQRANCLLRINEGPCELEPGDVVDVVRVDLPEGTVL
;
A
#
# COMPACT_ATOMS: atom_id res chain seq x y z
N THR A 1 -24.72 7.06 -9.89
CA THR A 1 -23.28 6.80 -9.64
C THR A 1 -22.91 5.50 -10.31
N LEU A 2 -22.11 5.57 -11.38
CA LEU A 2 -21.61 4.38 -12.06
C LEU A 2 -20.33 3.94 -11.40
N LEU A 3 -20.37 2.77 -10.82
CA LEU A 3 -19.21 2.12 -10.28
C LEU A 3 -18.30 1.69 -11.44
N ALA A 4 -17.06 2.16 -11.46
CA ALA A 4 -16.06 1.61 -12.35
C ALA A 4 -15.81 0.15 -11.93
N SER A 5 -16.06 -0.77 -12.82
CA SER A 5 -15.62 -2.14 -12.75
C SER A 5 -14.56 -2.35 -13.84
N SER A 6 -14.02 -3.52 -14.05
CA SER A 6 -12.94 -3.78 -15.01
C SER A 6 -13.03 -2.97 -16.32
N ALA A 7 -11.92 -2.67 -16.97
CA ALA A 7 -11.84 -1.82 -18.16
C ALA A 7 -12.84 -2.21 -19.27
N ALA A 8 -13.05 -3.51 -19.50
CA ALA A 8 -14.03 -4.01 -20.47
C ALA A 8 -15.48 -3.65 -20.07
N SER A 9 -15.82 -3.77 -18.78
CA SER A 9 -17.13 -3.38 -18.25
C SER A 9 -17.38 -1.87 -18.37
N ASP A 10 -16.35 -1.04 -18.33
CA ASP A 10 -16.47 0.41 -18.52
C ASP A 10 -16.87 0.78 -19.95
N VAL A 11 -16.33 0.11 -20.95
CA VAL A 11 -16.66 0.35 -22.35
C VAL A 11 -18.15 0.07 -22.60
N TYR A 12 -18.63 -1.08 -22.19
CA TYR A 12 -20.05 -1.44 -22.39
C TYR A 12 -21.01 -0.59 -21.56
N LYS A 13 -20.63 -0.18 -20.37
CA LYS A 13 -21.43 0.75 -19.56
C LYS A 13 -21.55 2.11 -20.22
N ARG A 14 -20.47 2.64 -20.79
CA ARG A 14 -20.48 3.90 -21.54
C ARG A 14 -21.40 3.80 -22.78
N GLN A 15 -21.31 2.70 -23.52
CA GLN A 15 -22.17 2.44 -24.67
C GLN A 15 -23.64 2.37 -24.26
N LEU A 16 -23.97 1.64 -23.20
CA LEU A 16 -25.33 1.52 -22.69
C LEU A 16 -25.90 2.87 -22.27
N LEU A 17 -25.12 3.67 -21.55
CA LEU A 17 -25.52 5.00 -21.12
C LEU A 17 -25.77 5.93 -22.30
N ALA A 18 -24.88 5.91 -23.29
CA ALA A 18 -25.03 6.72 -24.50
C ALA A 18 -26.27 6.29 -25.25
N SER A 19 -26.58 4.98 -25.40
CA SER A 19 -27.76 4.47 -26.05
C SER A 19 -29.05 4.84 -25.31
N ALA A 20 -29.00 4.99 -24.00
CA ALA A 20 -30.11 5.44 -23.15
C ALA A 20 -30.22 6.97 -23.06
N GLY A 21 -29.41 7.73 -23.81
CA GLY A 21 -29.49 9.19 -23.89
C GLY A 21 -28.75 9.93 -22.79
N TYR A 22 -27.93 9.25 -21.94
CA TYR A 22 -27.16 9.89 -20.89
C TYR A 22 -25.82 10.41 -21.43
N ALA A 23 -25.79 11.68 -21.86
CA ALA A 23 -24.54 12.35 -22.29
C ALA A 23 -23.61 12.68 -21.11
N ASN A 24 -24.17 12.98 -19.94
CA ASN A 24 -23.43 13.31 -18.72
C ASN A 24 -23.91 12.44 -17.57
N VAL A 25 -22.97 11.87 -16.84
CA VAL A 25 -23.24 11.02 -15.66
C VAL A 25 -22.42 11.51 -14.46
N LYS A 26 -23.03 11.47 -13.28
CA LYS A 26 -22.31 11.77 -12.03
C LYS A 26 -21.47 10.55 -11.64
N VAL A 27 -20.18 10.79 -11.41
CA VAL A 27 -19.21 9.78 -10.97
C VAL A 27 -18.49 10.27 -9.72
N HIS A 28 -17.90 9.35 -8.94
CA HIS A 28 -16.94 9.74 -7.92
C HIS A 28 -15.66 10.25 -8.60
N ALA A 29 -15.16 11.39 -8.12
CA ALA A 29 -13.88 11.91 -8.58
C ALA A 29 -12.72 10.98 -8.16
N ALA A 30 -11.64 10.99 -8.91
CA ALA A 30 -10.39 10.40 -8.47
C ALA A 30 -9.84 11.28 -7.33
N PRO A 31 -9.51 10.72 -6.14
CA PRO A 31 -8.95 11.52 -5.08
C PRO A 31 -7.52 11.93 -5.42
N ARG A 32 -7.15 13.16 -5.10
CA ARG A 32 -5.77 13.61 -5.15
C ARG A 32 -5.03 13.10 -3.92
N VAL A 33 -3.93 12.37 -4.14
CA VAL A 33 -3.12 11.76 -3.08
C VAL A 33 -1.75 12.40 -3.05
N GLY A 34 -1.46 13.16 -1.99
CA GLY A 34 -0.16 13.76 -1.76
C GLY A 34 0.83 12.72 -1.23
N ILE A 35 2.01 12.62 -1.85
CA ILE A 35 3.08 11.70 -1.46
C ILE A 35 4.30 12.52 -1.09
N ILE A 36 4.86 12.23 0.09
CA ILE A 36 6.04 12.89 0.64
C ILE A 36 7.03 11.84 1.10
N SER A 37 8.29 11.94 0.70
CA SER A 37 9.37 11.09 1.24
C SER A 37 10.10 11.82 2.37
N LEU A 38 10.41 11.12 3.44
CA LEU A 38 11.07 11.66 4.63
C LEU A 38 12.36 10.91 4.91
N GLY A 39 13.44 11.65 5.06
CA GLY A 39 14.75 11.11 5.42
C GLY A 39 15.89 11.96 4.87
N THR A 40 16.81 12.34 5.77
CA THR A 40 18.02 13.12 5.41
C THR A 40 18.97 12.30 4.52
N GLU A 41 18.86 10.98 4.54
CA GLU A 41 19.62 10.06 3.69
C GLU A 41 19.12 9.99 2.24
N LEU A 42 17.93 10.53 1.94
CA LEU A 42 17.29 10.37 0.63
C LEU A 42 17.77 11.42 -0.36
N VAL A 43 18.02 10.96 -1.59
CA VAL A 43 18.25 11.83 -2.76
C VAL A 43 17.29 11.46 -3.89
N ALA A 44 17.05 12.37 -4.82
CA ALA A 44 16.19 12.10 -5.98
C ALA A 44 16.76 10.96 -6.85
N PRO A 45 15.91 10.18 -7.56
CA PRO A 45 16.37 9.03 -8.36
C PRO A 45 17.45 9.37 -9.41
N GLY A 46 17.45 10.59 -9.95
CA GLY A 46 18.43 11.07 -10.93
C GLY A 46 19.76 11.53 -10.33
N GLU A 47 19.85 11.68 -9.02
CA GLU A 47 21.04 12.17 -8.33
C GLU A 47 22.01 11.04 -8.00
N LEU A 48 23.31 11.37 -7.91
CA LEU A 48 24.33 10.43 -7.47
C LEU A 48 24.42 10.50 -5.92
N PRO A 49 24.10 9.40 -5.20
CA PRO A 49 24.16 9.39 -3.74
C PRO A 49 25.58 9.56 -3.24
N ALA A 50 25.79 10.45 -2.27
CA ALA A 50 27.00 10.52 -1.50
C ALA A 50 27.08 9.37 -0.46
N ARG A 51 28.19 9.29 0.27
CA ARG A 51 28.34 8.28 1.31
C ARG A 51 27.26 8.44 2.40
N GLY A 52 26.50 7.37 2.64
CA GLY A 52 25.39 7.35 3.61
C GLY A 52 24.05 7.78 3.01
N GLN A 53 24.01 8.17 1.74
CA GLN A 53 22.77 8.49 1.07
C GLN A 53 22.27 7.32 0.20
N ILE A 54 20.98 7.29 -0.02
CA ILE A 54 20.29 6.33 -0.89
C ILE A 54 19.27 7.07 -1.77
N ARG A 55 18.94 6.50 -2.93
CA ARG A 55 17.89 7.05 -3.79
C ARG A 55 16.50 6.77 -3.21
N ASP A 56 15.63 7.77 -3.28
CA ASP A 56 14.22 7.60 -2.97
C ASP A 56 13.53 6.71 -4.01
N SER A 57 13.27 5.48 -3.64
CA SER A 57 12.52 4.52 -4.45
C SER A 57 11.06 4.39 -4.02
N ASN A 58 10.76 4.77 -2.77
CA ASN A 58 9.41 4.60 -2.24
C ASN A 58 8.42 5.57 -2.89
N SER A 59 8.79 6.82 -3.14
CA SER A 59 7.91 7.76 -3.82
C SER A 59 7.46 7.24 -5.18
N SER A 60 8.39 6.70 -5.97
CA SER A 60 8.08 6.14 -7.28
C SER A 60 7.11 4.96 -7.19
N ALA A 61 7.30 4.07 -6.22
CA ALA A 61 6.41 2.93 -6.00
C ALA A 61 5.02 3.40 -5.53
N LEU A 62 4.96 4.27 -4.52
CA LEU A 62 3.71 4.79 -3.96
C LEU A 62 2.90 5.61 -4.98
N MET A 63 3.59 6.38 -5.84
CA MET A 63 2.95 7.08 -6.97
C MET A 63 2.29 6.09 -7.93
N ALA A 64 3.00 5.03 -8.32
CA ALA A 64 2.47 4.00 -9.22
C ALA A 64 1.30 3.24 -8.58
N GLU A 65 1.40 2.86 -7.30
CA GLU A 65 0.35 2.18 -6.57
C GLU A 65 -0.91 3.05 -6.39
N ALA A 66 -0.73 4.35 -6.11
CA ALA A 66 -1.85 5.29 -6.00
C ALA A 66 -2.57 5.46 -7.35
N LEU A 67 -1.81 5.54 -8.44
CA LEU A 67 -2.36 5.58 -9.80
C LEU A 67 -3.13 4.30 -10.13
N ASP A 68 -2.57 3.12 -9.82
CA ASP A 68 -3.23 1.82 -10.02
C ASP A 68 -4.49 1.67 -9.15
N ALA A 69 -4.50 2.21 -7.92
CA ALA A 69 -5.69 2.29 -7.08
C ALA A 69 -6.75 3.27 -7.62
N GLY A 70 -6.38 4.10 -8.61
CA GLY A 70 -7.22 5.04 -9.31
C GLY A 70 -7.26 6.44 -8.69
N ALA A 71 -6.23 6.84 -7.98
CA ALA A 71 -6.03 8.20 -7.52
C ALA A 71 -5.28 9.06 -8.55
N GLU A 72 -5.19 10.36 -8.26
CA GLU A 72 -4.30 11.32 -8.90
C GLU A 72 -3.14 11.60 -7.93
N PRO A 73 -1.99 10.89 -8.04
CA PRO A 73 -0.88 11.09 -7.14
C PRO A 73 -0.13 12.39 -7.42
N VAL A 74 0.26 13.10 -6.36
CA VAL A 74 1.07 14.32 -6.42
C VAL A 74 2.28 14.16 -5.52
N PHE A 75 3.49 14.21 -6.09
CA PHE A 75 4.71 14.15 -5.31
C PHE A 75 5.11 15.54 -4.82
N TYR A 76 5.23 15.72 -3.51
CA TYR A 76 5.58 17.00 -2.88
C TYR A 76 7.08 17.16 -2.63
N GLY A 77 7.86 16.10 -2.82
CA GLY A 77 9.31 16.11 -2.65
C GLY A 77 9.82 15.28 -1.48
N ILE A 78 11.10 15.46 -1.19
CA ILE A 78 11.82 14.81 -0.10
C ILE A 78 12.05 15.86 0.98
N ALA A 79 11.60 15.61 2.21
CA ALA A 79 11.93 16.42 3.36
C ALA A 79 13.07 15.77 4.17
N PRO A 80 14.05 16.55 4.64
CA PRO A 80 15.00 16.07 5.64
C PRO A 80 14.28 15.79 6.97
N ASP A 81 14.98 15.15 7.90
CA ASP A 81 14.47 14.90 9.26
C ASP A 81 14.49 16.18 10.11
N ASP A 82 13.69 17.15 9.67
CA ASP A 82 13.50 18.46 10.28
C ASP A 82 12.01 18.74 10.43
N GLU A 83 11.58 19.10 11.64
CA GLU A 83 10.16 19.27 11.97
C GLU A 83 9.50 20.34 11.11
N GLN A 84 10.18 21.46 10.89
CA GLN A 84 9.61 22.58 10.11
C GLN A 84 9.49 22.21 8.64
N ALA A 85 10.53 21.63 8.04
CA ALA A 85 10.53 21.21 6.64
C ALA A 85 9.44 20.14 6.37
N ILE A 86 9.27 19.19 7.30
CA ILE A 86 8.21 18.17 7.23
C ILE A 86 6.83 18.84 7.32
N ALA A 87 6.63 19.72 8.31
CA ALA A 87 5.34 20.38 8.51
C ALA A 87 4.94 21.25 7.30
N GLU A 88 5.86 21.99 6.70
CA GLU A 88 5.60 22.81 5.51
C GLU A 88 5.09 21.96 4.33
N LEU A 89 5.74 20.82 4.03
CA LEU A 89 5.30 19.95 2.94
C LEU A 89 3.96 19.26 3.25
N VAL A 90 3.78 18.79 4.49
CA VAL A 90 2.54 18.14 4.93
C VAL A 90 1.37 19.14 4.87
N HIS A 91 1.52 20.35 5.38
CA HIS A 91 0.47 21.38 5.34
C HIS A 91 0.06 21.72 3.90
N ARG A 92 1.04 21.90 3.01
CA ARG A 92 0.76 22.13 1.60
C ARG A 92 -0.01 20.96 0.98
N ALA A 93 0.43 19.72 1.22
CA ALA A 93 -0.25 18.54 0.72
C ALA A 93 -1.69 18.40 1.26
N VAL A 94 -1.90 18.69 2.56
CA VAL A 94 -3.24 18.67 3.17
C VAL A 94 -4.17 19.72 2.55
N GLN A 95 -3.66 20.88 2.20
CA GLN A 95 -4.47 21.92 1.54
C GLN A 95 -4.91 21.50 0.13
N GLU A 96 -4.02 20.88 -0.64
CA GLU A 96 -4.18 20.62 -2.07
C GLU A 96 -4.71 19.22 -2.40
N CYS A 97 -4.62 18.25 -1.48
CA CYS A 97 -4.98 16.84 -1.71
C CYS A 97 -6.13 16.38 -0.81
N ASP A 98 -6.74 15.27 -1.17
CA ASP A 98 -7.82 14.61 -0.42
C ASP A 98 -7.29 13.58 0.58
N PHE A 99 -6.07 13.09 0.38
CA PHE A 99 -5.38 12.13 1.23
C PHE A 99 -3.88 12.40 1.16
N VAL A 100 -3.18 12.33 2.29
CA VAL A 100 -1.73 12.53 2.36
C VAL A 100 -1.05 11.26 2.87
N ILE A 101 0.00 10.83 2.16
CA ILE A 101 0.83 9.67 2.51
C ILE A 101 2.28 10.13 2.64
N THR A 102 2.91 9.81 3.76
CA THR A 102 4.37 9.97 3.92
C THR A 102 5.05 8.61 3.97
N SER A 103 6.28 8.52 3.47
CA SER A 103 7.14 7.35 3.57
C SER A 103 8.45 7.73 4.25
N GLY A 104 8.77 7.07 5.35
CA GLY A 104 9.85 7.46 6.26
C GLY A 104 9.33 8.27 7.45
N GLY A 105 10.23 8.67 8.33
CA GLY A 105 9.86 9.42 9.54
C GLY A 105 9.09 8.62 10.61
N ALA A 106 8.51 7.50 10.26
CA ALA A 106 7.85 6.56 11.18
C ALA A 106 8.88 5.54 11.69
N SER A 107 9.83 5.98 12.47
CA SER A 107 10.78 5.11 13.16
C SER A 107 10.27 4.75 14.55
N ALA A 108 10.63 3.57 15.06
CA ALA A 108 10.40 3.21 16.46
C ALA A 108 11.34 3.99 17.44
N GLY A 109 11.96 5.06 16.98
CA GLY A 109 12.85 5.95 17.72
C GLY A 109 12.16 7.20 18.25
N ASP A 110 12.87 7.95 19.07
CA ASP A 110 12.38 9.14 19.81
C ASP A 110 12.04 10.35 18.94
N TYR A 111 12.18 10.27 17.60
CA TYR A 111 11.99 11.36 16.64
C TYR A 111 10.96 11.00 15.55
N ASP A 112 9.73 10.69 15.96
CA ASP A 112 8.60 10.56 15.03
C ASP A 112 7.91 11.93 14.87
N TYR A 113 8.58 12.84 14.13
CA TYR A 113 8.08 14.21 13.88
C TYR A 113 6.69 14.22 13.27
N VAL A 114 6.40 13.21 12.46
CA VAL A 114 5.12 13.14 11.73
C VAL A 114 3.99 12.76 12.66
N THR A 115 4.17 11.72 13.49
CA THR A 115 3.16 11.35 14.48
C THR A 115 2.94 12.48 15.49
N ALA A 116 4.02 13.20 15.87
CA ALA A 116 3.92 14.37 16.74
C ALA A 116 3.11 15.51 16.08
N LEU A 117 3.35 15.79 14.79
CA LEU A 117 2.60 16.77 14.01
C LEU A 117 1.10 16.44 13.97
N VAL A 118 0.77 15.20 13.62
CA VAL A 118 -0.64 14.75 13.54
C VAL A 118 -1.31 14.78 14.90
N ARG A 119 -0.60 14.45 16.01
CA ARG A 119 -1.14 14.57 17.37
C ARG A 119 -1.39 16.01 17.80
N ARG A 120 -0.54 16.95 17.37
CA ARG A 120 -0.65 18.37 17.73
C ARG A 120 -1.75 19.08 16.97
N GLU A 121 -1.95 18.75 15.70
CA GLU A 121 -2.76 19.55 14.76
C GLU A 121 -3.96 18.80 14.20
N GLY A 122 -4.10 17.53 14.53
CA GLY A 122 -5.15 16.66 14.03
C GLY A 122 -5.57 15.59 15.04
N GLU A 123 -5.91 14.42 14.54
CA GLU A 123 -6.31 13.26 15.34
C GLU A 123 -5.53 12.02 14.88
N VAL A 124 -4.82 11.37 15.79
CA VAL A 124 -4.18 10.06 15.54
C VAL A 124 -5.18 8.97 15.94
N LEU A 125 -5.62 8.19 14.96
CA LEU A 125 -6.51 7.05 15.17
C LEU A 125 -5.73 5.82 15.62
N PHE A 126 -4.55 5.59 15.05
CA PHE A 126 -3.56 4.62 15.53
C PHE A 126 -2.16 4.96 15.00
N ASP A 127 -1.13 4.55 15.74
CA ASP A 127 0.29 4.75 15.38
C ASP A 127 1.07 3.42 15.31
N ARG A 128 0.38 2.31 15.50
CA ARG A 128 0.93 0.95 15.38
C ARG A 128 -0.12 -0.03 14.92
N ILE A 129 0.31 -1.01 14.15
CA ILE A 129 -0.55 -2.10 13.69
C ILE A 129 0.14 -3.46 13.93
N SER A 130 -0.64 -4.48 14.28
CA SER A 130 -0.14 -5.83 14.53
C SER A 130 0.09 -6.60 13.22
N MET A 131 0.96 -6.05 12.34
CA MET A 131 1.34 -6.74 11.12
C MET A 131 2.86 -6.74 10.87
N ARG A 132 3.32 -7.58 9.96
CA ARG A 132 4.68 -7.65 9.43
C ARG A 132 4.62 -7.87 7.91
N PRO A 133 5.40 -7.08 7.12
CA PRO A 133 6.14 -5.88 7.51
C PRO A 133 5.22 -4.71 7.86
N GLY A 134 5.76 -3.62 8.45
CA GLY A 134 5.01 -2.38 8.64
C GLY A 134 4.31 -2.24 10.00
N LYS A 135 4.98 -2.58 11.11
CA LYS A 135 4.44 -2.37 12.47
C LYS A 135 4.21 -0.89 12.80
N ALA A 136 5.17 -0.03 12.44
CA ALA A 136 5.10 1.40 12.66
C ALA A 136 4.36 2.04 11.46
N ILE A 137 3.11 2.36 11.66
CA ILE A 137 2.24 3.04 10.71
C ILE A 137 1.37 3.99 11.51
N THR A 138 1.40 5.27 11.16
CA THR A 138 0.51 6.27 11.74
C THR A 138 -0.65 6.50 10.79
N PHE A 139 -1.87 6.34 11.29
CA PHE A 139 -3.07 6.73 10.56
C PHE A 139 -3.88 7.72 11.41
N GLY A 140 -4.35 8.77 10.76
CA GLY A 140 -5.09 9.83 11.44
C GLY A 140 -5.79 10.77 10.47
N LEU A 141 -6.27 11.86 11.03
CA LEU A 141 -6.88 12.97 10.30
C LEU A 141 -6.06 14.23 10.53
N LEU A 142 -5.75 14.96 9.46
CA LEU A 142 -5.11 16.26 9.51
C LEU A 142 -5.86 17.23 8.61
N GLY A 143 -6.33 18.35 9.18
CA GLY A 143 -7.24 19.25 8.46
C GLY A 143 -8.55 18.58 8.00
N GLY A 144 -9.02 17.57 8.74
CA GLY A 144 -10.22 16.77 8.41
C GLY A 144 -10.02 15.77 7.26
N LYS A 145 -8.78 15.61 6.75
CA LYS A 145 -8.43 14.71 5.65
C LYS A 145 -7.62 13.51 6.17
N PRO A 146 -7.75 12.32 5.58
CA PRO A 146 -6.95 11.16 5.93
C PRO A 146 -5.46 11.44 5.76
N TYR A 147 -4.69 10.97 6.71
CA TYR A 147 -3.23 10.99 6.72
C TYR A 147 -2.71 9.58 7.03
N LEU A 148 -1.70 9.11 6.28
CA LEU A 148 -1.06 7.82 6.48
C LEU A 148 0.47 7.96 6.45
N GLY A 149 1.11 7.74 7.59
CA GLY A 149 2.56 7.65 7.71
C GLY A 149 3.03 6.20 7.56
N LEU A 150 3.77 5.90 6.51
CA LEU A 150 4.34 4.60 6.22
C LEU A 150 5.82 4.53 6.62
N SER A 151 6.29 3.33 6.91
CA SER A 151 7.72 3.08 7.17
C SER A 151 8.58 3.42 5.95
N GLY A 152 9.82 3.88 6.18
CA GLY A 152 10.83 4.06 5.13
C GLY A 152 11.34 2.76 4.50
N ASN A 153 11.13 1.61 5.15
CA ASN A 153 11.49 0.32 4.56
C ASN A 153 10.59 -0.04 3.37
N PRO A 154 11.12 -0.28 2.16
CA PRO A 154 10.33 -0.44 0.94
C PRO A 154 9.21 -1.48 1.02
N ALA A 155 9.51 -2.69 1.50
CA ALA A 155 8.47 -3.71 1.61
C ALA A 155 7.39 -3.36 2.66
N ALA A 156 7.73 -2.60 3.70
CA ALA A 156 6.76 -2.14 4.69
C ALA A 156 5.88 -1.02 4.13
N ALA A 157 6.45 -0.12 3.33
CA ALA A 157 5.69 0.91 2.62
C ALA A 157 4.71 0.28 1.63
N TYR A 158 5.19 -0.66 0.80
CA TYR A 158 4.37 -1.39 -0.16
C TYR A 158 3.20 -2.13 0.51
N VAL A 159 3.48 -3.00 1.48
CA VAL A 159 2.43 -3.76 2.17
C VAL A 159 1.49 -2.84 2.94
N GLY A 160 2.01 -1.77 3.56
CA GLY A 160 1.19 -0.77 4.23
C GLY A 160 0.26 -0.04 3.27
N PHE A 161 0.73 0.29 2.07
CA PHE A 161 -0.11 0.88 1.03
C PHE A 161 -1.20 -0.10 0.59
N GLU A 162 -0.86 -1.32 0.20
CA GLU A 162 -1.82 -2.33 -0.27
C GLU A 162 -2.90 -2.66 0.77
N MET A 163 -2.52 -2.70 2.06
CA MET A 163 -3.47 -3.08 3.12
C MET A 163 -4.31 -1.90 3.65
N LEU A 164 -3.83 -0.65 3.54
CA LEU A 164 -4.49 0.51 4.15
C LEU A 164 -4.82 1.61 3.15
N ALA A 165 -3.84 2.11 2.40
CA ALA A 165 -4.06 3.23 1.47
C ALA A 165 -4.95 2.85 0.29
N ARG A 166 -4.66 1.72 -0.36
CA ARG A 166 -5.44 1.23 -1.51
C ARG A 166 -6.93 1.06 -1.18
N PRO A 167 -7.34 0.36 -0.12
CA PRO A 167 -8.75 0.26 0.25
C PRO A 167 -9.39 1.62 0.54
N ALA A 168 -8.66 2.54 1.17
CA ALA A 168 -9.16 3.88 1.45
C ALA A 168 -9.40 4.67 0.15
N ILE A 169 -8.44 4.68 -0.78
CA ILE A 169 -8.55 5.31 -2.09
C ILE A 169 -9.75 4.74 -2.86
N ARG A 170 -9.89 3.42 -2.90
CA ARG A 170 -11.01 2.76 -3.59
C ARG A 170 -12.35 3.11 -2.96
N LYS A 171 -12.41 3.18 -1.63
CA LYS A 171 -13.61 3.63 -0.92
C LYS A 171 -13.97 5.08 -1.25
N MET A 172 -12.98 5.98 -1.31
CA MET A 172 -13.18 7.38 -1.74
C MET A 172 -13.73 7.47 -3.16
N ARG A 173 -13.35 6.54 -4.03
CA ARG A 173 -13.87 6.41 -5.39
C ARG A 173 -15.25 5.75 -5.48
N GLY A 174 -15.85 5.35 -4.36
CA GLY A 174 -17.17 4.73 -4.31
C GLY A 174 -17.23 3.28 -4.77
N PHE A 175 -16.10 2.56 -4.80
CA PHE A 175 -16.12 1.12 -5.07
C PHE A 175 -16.71 0.34 -3.90
N ALA A 176 -17.49 -0.70 -4.19
CA ALA A 176 -17.98 -1.64 -3.18
C ALA A 176 -16.87 -2.60 -2.74
N GLU A 177 -16.13 -3.13 -3.72
CA GLU A 177 -15.00 -4.02 -3.47
C GLU A 177 -13.72 -3.18 -3.37
N VAL A 178 -13.20 -3.08 -2.16
CA VAL A 178 -12.05 -2.22 -1.85
C VAL A 178 -10.76 -2.99 -1.57
N ALA A 179 -10.86 -4.25 -1.15
CA ALA A 179 -9.73 -5.10 -0.81
C ALA A 179 -9.31 -5.98 -1.99
N ARG A 180 -8.01 -6.29 -2.06
CA ARG A 180 -7.49 -7.28 -3.01
C ARG A 180 -8.13 -8.65 -2.79
N PRO A 181 -8.33 -9.45 -3.86
CA PRO A 181 -8.86 -10.79 -3.74
C PRO A 181 -7.99 -11.69 -2.86
N VAL A 182 -8.63 -12.55 -2.09
CA VAL A 182 -7.95 -13.56 -1.27
C VAL A 182 -8.29 -14.93 -1.81
N GLN A 183 -7.27 -15.74 -2.09
CA GLN A 183 -7.42 -17.13 -2.53
C GLN A 183 -6.78 -18.09 -1.54
N ARG A 184 -7.23 -19.32 -1.56
CA ARG A 184 -6.57 -20.41 -0.86
C ARG A 184 -5.55 -21.07 -1.79
N ALA A 185 -4.37 -21.36 -1.27
CA ALA A 185 -3.29 -22.01 -1.99
C ALA A 185 -2.57 -23.02 -1.10
N VAL A 186 -1.98 -24.04 -1.71
CA VAL A 186 -1.20 -25.08 -1.03
C VAL A 186 0.23 -24.60 -0.85
N LEU A 187 0.73 -24.64 0.37
CA LEU A 187 2.09 -24.22 0.70
C LEU A 187 3.11 -25.26 0.19
N THR A 188 4.18 -24.80 -0.46
CA THR A 188 5.21 -25.69 -1.04
C THR A 188 6.39 -25.97 -0.12
N HIS A 189 6.49 -25.30 1.04
CA HIS A 189 7.63 -25.39 1.98
C HIS A 189 7.15 -25.12 3.40
N SER A 190 7.99 -25.46 4.40
CA SER A 190 7.67 -25.19 5.80
C SER A 190 7.86 -23.72 6.14
N VAL A 191 6.95 -23.15 6.92
CA VAL A 191 7.03 -21.78 7.46
C VAL A 191 6.92 -21.82 8.98
N LYS A 192 7.89 -21.23 9.67
CA LYS A 192 7.89 -21.15 11.12
C LYS A 192 7.79 -19.69 11.58
N LYS A 193 6.67 -19.36 12.22
CA LYS A 193 6.38 -18.05 12.77
C LYS A 193 6.35 -18.10 14.30
N ARG A 194 7.14 -17.22 14.95
CA ARG A 194 7.23 -17.13 16.41
C ARG A 194 6.58 -15.87 17.00
N GLN A 195 6.13 -14.95 16.16
CA GLN A 195 5.60 -13.65 16.57
C GLN A 195 4.07 -13.66 16.53
N ASP A 196 3.43 -12.85 17.39
CA ASP A 196 1.97 -12.75 17.45
C ASP A 196 1.35 -11.95 16.30
N ARG A 197 2.14 -11.15 15.57
CA ARG A 197 1.64 -10.30 14.49
C ARG A 197 1.18 -11.11 13.29
N ARG A 198 0.22 -10.59 12.54
CA ARG A 198 -0.13 -11.10 11.21
C ARG A 198 0.99 -10.84 10.22
N PHE A 199 1.37 -11.86 9.44
CA PHE A 199 2.38 -11.73 8.40
C PHE A 199 1.73 -11.59 7.03
N TYR A 200 2.34 -10.74 6.20
CA TYR A 200 2.08 -10.58 4.79
C TYR A 200 3.42 -10.75 4.07
N ASP A 201 3.81 -11.99 3.88
CA ASP A 201 5.11 -12.31 3.30
C ASP A 201 5.01 -12.37 1.78
N ARG A 202 5.98 -11.77 1.09
CA ARG A 202 6.01 -11.76 -0.37
C ARG A 202 6.18 -13.17 -0.89
N ALA A 203 5.30 -13.56 -1.81
CA ALA A 203 5.23 -14.91 -2.33
C ALA A 203 4.84 -14.92 -3.81
N THR A 204 5.06 -16.06 -4.42
CA THR A 204 4.58 -16.36 -5.76
C THR A 204 3.56 -17.48 -5.69
N VAL A 205 2.38 -17.25 -6.24
CA VAL A 205 1.36 -18.28 -6.41
C VAL A 205 1.23 -18.63 -7.89
N ALA A 206 1.21 -19.91 -8.19
CA ALA A 206 1.02 -20.43 -9.55
C ALA A 206 0.10 -21.66 -9.51
N ARG A 207 -0.58 -21.93 -10.61
CA ARG A 207 -1.39 -23.15 -10.75
C ARG A 207 -0.47 -24.31 -11.13
N ASP A 208 -0.54 -25.37 -10.37
CA ASP A 208 0.08 -26.65 -10.73
C ASP A 208 -0.64 -27.24 -11.94
N ILE A 209 0.12 -27.70 -12.94
CA ILE A 209 -0.42 -28.17 -14.21
C ILE A 209 -1.05 -29.56 -14.08
N GLU A 210 -0.54 -30.40 -13.17
CA GLU A 210 -0.99 -31.77 -13.00
C GLU A 210 -2.22 -31.86 -12.10
N THR A 211 -2.20 -31.15 -10.97
CA THR A 211 -3.29 -31.19 -9.98
C THR A 211 -4.35 -30.11 -10.18
N GLY A 212 -4.00 -29.02 -10.89
CA GLY A 212 -4.86 -27.86 -11.02
C GLY A 212 -4.93 -26.99 -9.77
N GLU A 213 -4.25 -27.33 -8.69
CA GLU A 213 -4.22 -26.58 -7.43
C GLU A 213 -3.38 -25.32 -7.54
N LEU A 214 -3.69 -24.32 -6.71
CA LEU A 214 -2.83 -23.15 -6.54
C LEU A 214 -1.74 -23.46 -5.53
N MET A 215 -0.48 -23.38 -5.98
CA MET A 215 0.71 -23.64 -5.16
C MET A 215 1.35 -22.31 -4.82
N VAL A 216 1.66 -22.08 -3.54
CA VAL A 216 2.32 -20.84 -3.09
C VAL A 216 3.72 -21.13 -2.53
N THR A 217 4.66 -20.30 -2.99
CA THR A 217 6.07 -20.35 -2.53
C THR A 217 6.47 -18.97 -2.03
N GLU A 218 6.89 -18.89 -0.79
CA GLU A 218 7.41 -17.67 -0.18
C GLU A 218 8.73 -17.23 -0.86
N ALA A 219 8.96 -15.93 -0.97
CA ALA A 219 10.24 -15.43 -1.43
C ALA A 219 11.37 -15.85 -0.47
N LYS A 220 12.52 -16.26 -1.02
CA LYS A 220 13.68 -16.76 -0.25
C LYS A 220 14.16 -15.83 0.87
N SER A 221 13.81 -14.56 0.79
CA SER A 221 14.12 -13.58 1.83
C SER A 221 12.97 -12.60 1.99
N GLN A 222 12.57 -12.39 3.22
CA GLN A 222 11.59 -11.38 3.63
C GLN A 222 12.25 -10.10 4.15
N ASN A 223 13.54 -9.88 3.84
CA ASN A 223 14.20 -8.62 4.17
C ASN A 223 13.49 -7.46 3.46
N SER A 224 13.05 -6.48 4.25
CA SER A 224 12.23 -5.37 3.76
C SER A 224 12.95 -4.39 2.82
N ALA A 225 14.29 -4.44 2.76
CA ALA A 225 15.12 -3.64 1.86
C ALA A 225 15.34 -4.30 0.48
N LEU A 226 14.96 -5.58 0.29
CA LEU A 226 15.18 -6.30 -0.96
C LEU A 226 14.04 -6.06 -1.96
N LEU A 227 14.20 -5.05 -2.81
CA LEU A 227 13.22 -4.65 -3.84
C LEU A 227 12.89 -5.79 -4.83
N GLY A 228 13.89 -6.59 -5.24
CA GLY A 228 13.69 -7.68 -6.18
C GLY A 228 12.73 -8.78 -5.70
N THR A 229 12.44 -8.87 -4.41
CA THR A 229 11.44 -9.81 -3.88
C THR A 229 10.01 -9.31 -4.10
N MET A 230 9.80 -8.00 -4.13
CA MET A 230 8.51 -7.38 -4.45
C MET A 230 8.21 -7.48 -5.95
N GLN A 231 9.20 -7.22 -6.80
CA GLN A 231 9.05 -7.31 -8.26
C GLN A 231 8.59 -8.70 -8.73
N ARG A 232 9.04 -9.76 -8.05
CA ARG A 232 8.71 -11.15 -8.42
C ARG A 232 7.45 -11.68 -7.76
N ALA A 233 7.00 -11.06 -6.68
CA ALA A 233 5.80 -11.46 -5.97
C ALA A 233 4.55 -11.12 -6.78
N ASN A 234 3.60 -12.05 -6.85
CA ASN A 234 2.26 -11.81 -7.37
C ASN A 234 1.19 -11.96 -6.29
N CYS A 235 1.61 -12.33 -5.08
CA CYS A 235 0.74 -12.40 -3.92
C CYS A 235 1.50 -12.09 -2.63
N LEU A 236 0.72 -11.85 -1.57
CA LEU A 236 1.20 -11.81 -0.20
C LEU A 236 0.65 -13.03 0.53
N LEU A 237 1.54 -13.91 1.01
CA LEU A 237 1.17 -15.02 1.88
C LEU A 237 0.70 -14.45 3.22
N ARG A 238 -0.58 -14.66 3.54
CA ARG A 238 -1.19 -14.19 4.77
C ARG A 238 -1.12 -15.27 5.84
N ILE A 239 -0.39 -15.02 6.91
CA ILE A 239 -0.31 -15.89 8.08
C ILE A 239 -0.92 -15.14 9.26
N ASN A 240 -1.97 -15.71 9.83
CA ASN A 240 -2.74 -15.09 10.91
C ASN A 240 -1.90 -14.87 12.18
N GLU A 241 -2.45 -14.14 13.14
CA GLU A 241 -1.85 -13.84 14.42
C GLU A 241 -1.53 -15.12 15.22
N GLY A 242 -0.63 -15.01 16.16
CA GLY A 242 -0.14 -16.13 16.97
C GLY A 242 1.05 -16.88 16.35
N PRO A 243 1.88 -17.54 17.16
CA PRO A 243 2.90 -18.45 16.69
C PRO A 243 2.29 -19.64 15.94
N CYS A 244 2.92 -20.06 14.84
CA CYS A 244 2.52 -21.27 14.12
C CYS A 244 3.70 -21.93 13.41
N GLU A 245 3.54 -23.18 13.10
CA GLU A 245 4.39 -23.96 12.21
C GLU A 245 3.49 -24.51 11.12
N LEU A 246 3.83 -24.22 9.87
CA LEU A 246 3.11 -24.66 8.69
C LEU A 246 4.02 -25.58 7.90
N GLU A 247 3.46 -26.65 7.35
CA GLU A 247 4.20 -27.66 6.60
C GLU A 247 3.81 -27.65 5.12
N PRO A 248 4.64 -28.21 4.23
CA PRO A 248 4.28 -28.39 2.83
C PRO A 248 2.97 -29.19 2.73
N GLY A 249 2.04 -28.72 1.92
CA GLY A 249 0.69 -29.29 1.80
C GLY A 249 -0.38 -28.56 2.61
N ASP A 250 -0.01 -27.72 3.57
CA ASP A 250 -0.98 -26.90 4.31
C ASP A 250 -1.65 -25.90 3.38
N VAL A 251 -2.95 -25.69 3.59
CA VAL A 251 -3.73 -24.71 2.82
C VAL A 251 -3.75 -23.38 3.55
N VAL A 252 -3.22 -22.36 2.89
CA VAL A 252 -3.02 -21.01 3.40
C VAL A 252 -3.77 -19.98 2.56
N ASP A 253 -3.93 -18.78 3.11
CA ASP A 253 -4.51 -17.65 2.40
C ASP A 253 -3.41 -16.83 1.69
N VAL A 254 -3.69 -16.43 0.46
CA VAL A 254 -2.86 -15.52 -0.31
C VAL A 254 -3.67 -14.31 -0.77
N VAL A 255 -3.15 -13.11 -0.52
CA VAL A 255 -3.72 -11.87 -1.05
C VAL A 255 -3.14 -11.65 -2.45
N ARG A 256 -3.98 -11.64 -3.47
CA ARG A 256 -3.58 -11.55 -4.89
C ARG A 256 -3.36 -10.08 -5.27
N VAL A 257 -2.09 -9.65 -5.31
CA VAL A 257 -1.75 -8.27 -5.68
C VAL A 257 -1.70 -8.05 -7.19
N ASP A 258 -1.70 -9.12 -7.97
CA ASP A 258 -1.74 -9.14 -9.43
C ASP A 258 -3.15 -9.16 -10.03
N LEU A 259 -4.19 -9.31 -9.20
CA LEU A 259 -5.58 -9.34 -9.65
C LEU A 259 -6.32 -8.09 -9.20
N PRO A 260 -7.21 -7.54 -10.06
CA PRO A 260 -8.10 -6.45 -9.65
C PRO A 260 -9.06 -6.87 -8.53
N GLU A 261 -9.45 -5.91 -7.72
CA GLU A 261 -10.49 -6.09 -6.72
C GLU A 261 -11.84 -6.45 -7.38
N GLY A 262 -12.62 -7.30 -6.70
CA GLY A 262 -13.87 -7.80 -7.24
C GLY A 262 -13.71 -8.88 -8.32
N THR A 263 -12.48 -9.38 -8.56
CA THR A 263 -12.27 -10.56 -9.39
C THR A 263 -12.99 -11.75 -8.77
N VAL A 264 -13.86 -12.41 -9.54
CA VAL A 264 -14.48 -13.67 -9.17
C VAL A 264 -13.44 -14.77 -9.35
N LEU A 265 -13.18 -15.55 -8.31
CA LEU A 265 -12.08 -16.54 -8.24
C LEU A 265 -12.61 -17.96 -8.34
#